data_542fdbc5835072de55c639926be04960
#
_entry.id   542fdbc5835072de55c639926be04960
#
_cell.length_a   1.000
_cell.length_b   1.000
_cell.length_c   1.000
_cell.angle_alpha   90.00
_cell.angle_beta   90.00
_cell.angle_gamma   90.00
#
_symmetry.space_group_name_H-M   'P 1'
#
loop_
_entity.id
_entity.type
_entity.pdbx_description
1 polymer ?
#
loop_
_entity_poly.entity_id
_entity_poly.type
_entity_poly.pdbx_seq_one_letter_code
_entity_poly.pdbx_strand_id
1 'polypeptide(L)'
;MAGSVIQGENYRISVLTESLVRLEYSEGGVFEDGQTQVVQNRDFGPVACEVVETEEVLDLHTEHLHLHFEKGPFTPDRLFIELKGQYAVYGSRWHYGDQPETLKGTSRTLDEVDGAMELEDGILSKAGYALLDDSSSYLYDVESGFRARPCPEVDLYFFGYGRDYLGALKDFYHLTGQPPLLPRYALGNWWSRYWPYTSQEYTDLMDRFKAEGVPLAVSVIDMDWHKTAIPARFGSGWTGYSWNRDLIPDPAAFLHG
;
A
#
# COMPACT_ATOMS: atom_id res chain seq x y z
N MET A 1 2.24 -31.31 7.90
CA MET A 1 0.81 -31.03 7.68
C MET A 1 0.70 -29.75 6.89
N ALA A 2 -0.10 -29.74 5.89
CA ALA A 2 -0.25 -28.57 5.04
C ALA A 2 -0.94 -27.44 5.82
N GLY A 3 -0.37 -26.26 5.72
CA GLY A 3 -1.05 -25.02 6.04
C GLY A 3 -1.23 -24.78 7.53
N SER A 4 -0.49 -23.90 7.99
CA SER A 4 -0.48 -23.31 9.29
C SER A 4 -1.70 -22.41 9.49
N VAL A 5 -2.90 -22.91 9.23
CA VAL A 5 -4.16 -22.19 9.49
C VAL A 5 -4.84 -22.87 10.68
N ILE A 6 -5.00 -22.13 11.75
CA ILE A 6 -5.74 -22.50 12.95
C ILE A 6 -7.02 -21.68 12.97
N GLN A 7 -8.16 -22.34 12.99
CA GLN A 7 -9.45 -21.68 12.93
C GLN A 7 -10.37 -22.17 14.04
N GLY A 8 -10.87 -21.25 14.84
CA GLY A 8 -11.95 -21.47 15.79
C GLY A 8 -13.28 -20.93 15.26
N GLU A 9 -14.24 -20.76 16.16
CA GLU A 9 -15.57 -20.26 15.81
C GLU A 9 -15.51 -18.80 15.30
N ASN A 10 -14.78 -17.95 16.00
CA ASN A 10 -14.74 -16.49 15.75
C ASN A 10 -13.36 -15.96 15.39
N TYR A 11 -12.33 -16.80 15.29
CA TYR A 11 -10.97 -16.40 14.94
C TYR A 11 -10.36 -17.32 13.91
N ARG A 12 -9.45 -16.75 13.13
CA ARG A 12 -8.56 -17.53 12.24
C ARG A 12 -7.16 -16.92 12.30
N ILE A 13 -6.17 -17.78 12.52
CA ILE A 13 -4.76 -17.42 12.54
C ILE A 13 -4.06 -18.20 11.44
N SER A 14 -3.46 -17.50 10.49
CA SER A 14 -2.76 -18.08 9.35
C SER A 14 -1.28 -17.74 9.40
N VAL A 15 -0.41 -18.73 9.53
CA VAL A 15 1.04 -18.53 9.45
C VAL A 15 1.45 -18.55 7.99
N LEU A 16 1.88 -17.40 7.48
CA LEU A 16 2.26 -17.22 6.09
C LEU A 16 3.75 -17.45 5.87
N THR A 17 4.61 -17.00 6.80
CA THR A 17 6.03 -17.32 6.87
C THR A 17 6.44 -17.51 8.33
N GLU A 18 7.71 -17.81 8.59
CA GLU A 18 8.25 -17.86 9.96
C GLU A 18 8.11 -16.54 10.72
N SER A 19 7.91 -15.42 9.98
CA SER A 19 7.86 -14.04 10.49
C SER A 19 6.57 -13.29 10.16
N LEU A 20 5.66 -13.87 9.37
CA LEU A 20 4.43 -13.22 8.91
C LEU A 20 3.21 -14.04 9.29
N VAL A 21 2.32 -13.46 10.06
CA VAL A 21 1.09 -14.09 10.54
C VAL A 21 -0.10 -13.20 10.22
N ARG A 22 -1.17 -13.79 9.66
CA ARG A 22 -2.47 -13.14 9.50
C ARG A 22 -3.36 -13.47 10.70
N LEU A 23 -4.00 -12.46 11.23
CA LEU A 23 -4.89 -12.51 12.39
C LEU A 23 -6.28 -12.02 11.96
N GLU A 24 -7.27 -12.88 12.05
CA GLU A 24 -8.64 -12.55 11.69
C GLU A 24 -9.58 -12.80 12.87
N TYR A 25 -10.51 -11.90 13.09
CA TYR A 25 -11.59 -12.06 14.05
C TYR A 25 -12.91 -11.64 13.43
N SER A 26 -13.94 -12.47 13.62
CA SER A 26 -15.29 -12.27 13.10
C SER A 26 -16.31 -12.80 14.10
N GLU A 27 -17.17 -11.93 14.64
CA GLU A 27 -18.26 -12.37 15.53
C GLU A 27 -19.19 -13.38 14.86
N GLY A 28 -19.38 -13.26 13.55
CA GLY A 28 -20.18 -14.16 12.74
C GLY A 28 -19.46 -15.40 12.24
N GLY A 29 -18.17 -15.57 12.54
CA GLY A 29 -17.35 -16.70 12.07
C GLY A 29 -17.14 -16.73 10.55
N VAL A 30 -17.32 -15.60 9.87
CA VAL A 30 -17.13 -15.48 8.41
C VAL A 30 -15.77 -14.88 8.14
N PHE A 31 -14.94 -15.57 7.37
CA PHE A 31 -13.60 -15.14 6.99
C PHE A 31 -13.51 -14.96 5.48
N GLU A 32 -12.67 -14.03 5.04
CA GLU A 32 -12.57 -13.67 3.63
C GLU A 32 -11.20 -14.05 3.05
N ASP A 33 -11.21 -14.81 1.97
CA ASP A 33 -9.99 -15.27 1.29
C ASP A 33 -9.78 -14.60 -0.07
N GLY A 34 -10.73 -13.79 -0.54
CA GLY A 34 -10.63 -13.02 -1.76
C GLY A 34 -9.48 -12.01 -1.73
N GLN A 35 -9.03 -11.62 -2.91
CA GLN A 35 -8.09 -10.50 -3.03
C GLN A 35 -8.74 -9.21 -2.50
N THR A 36 -7.91 -8.35 -1.95
CA THR A 36 -8.36 -7.03 -1.51
C THR A 36 -7.68 -5.93 -2.31
N GLN A 37 -8.06 -4.70 -2.06
CA GLN A 37 -7.39 -3.53 -2.61
C GLN A 37 -5.87 -3.51 -2.27
N VAL A 38 -5.48 -4.12 -1.14
CA VAL A 38 -4.10 -4.13 -0.66
C VAL A 38 -3.47 -5.51 -0.84
N VAL A 39 -4.17 -6.58 -0.44
CA VAL A 39 -3.62 -7.94 -0.40
C VAL A 39 -4.06 -8.73 -1.62
N GLN A 40 -3.07 -9.16 -2.42
CA GLN A 40 -3.30 -9.86 -3.68
C GLN A 40 -2.95 -11.35 -3.62
N ASN A 41 -1.95 -11.73 -2.78
CA ASN A 41 -1.47 -13.09 -2.73
C ASN A 41 -1.17 -13.52 -1.28
N ARG A 42 -1.77 -14.62 -0.85
CA ARG A 42 -1.54 -15.22 0.47
C ARG A 42 -0.87 -16.60 0.40
N ASP A 43 -0.47 -17.03 -0.80
CA ASP A 43 0.23 -18.29 -1.00
C ASP A 43 1.75 -18.13 -0.80
N PHE A 44 2.21 -18.46 0.39
CA PHE A 44 3.62 -18.48 0.76
C PHE A 44 4.19 -19.92 0.87
N GLY A 45 3.35 -20.91 0.59
CA GLY A 45 3.71 -22.30 0.77
C GLY A 45 3.60 -22.77 2.25
N PRO A 46 3.98 -24.01 2.51
CA PRO A 46 3.88 -24.58 3.85
C PRO A 46 4.97 -24.03 4.79
N VAL A 47 4.56 -23.67 6.00
CA VAL A 47 5.47 -23.20 7.07
C VAL A 47 5.44 -24.20 8.23
N ALA A 48 6.61 -24.52 8.79
CA ALA A 48 6.70 -25.34 9.97
C ALA A 48 6.32 -24.52 11.21
N CYS A 49 5.33 -24.98 11.95
CA CYS A 49 4.99 -24.41 13.25
C CYS A 49 4.57 -25.49 14.24
N GLU A 50 4.83 -25.22 15.51
CA GLU A 50 4.34 -26.01 16.62
C GLU A 50 3.11 -25.30 17.22
N VAL A 51 2.03 -26.05 17.40
CA VAL A 51 0.78 -25.53 17.94
C VAL A 51 0.42 -26.33 19.19
N VAL A 52 0.27 -25.65 20.30
CA VAL A 52 -0.26 -26.18 21.55
C VAL A 52 -1.61 -25.54 21.78
N GLU A 53 -2.67 -26.33 21.73
CA GLU A 53 -4.03 -25.81 21.82
C GLU A 53 -4.81 -26.54 22.91
N THR A 54 -5.49 -25.76 23.75
CA THR A 54 -6.45 -26.21 24.77
C THR A 54 -7.83 -25.64 24.46
N GLU A 55 -8.80 -25.88 25.34
CA GLU A 55 -10.13 -25.25 25.21
C GLU A 55 -10.03 -23.71 25.35
N GLU A 56 -9.11 -23.21 26.17
CA GLU A 56 -9.01 -21.79 26.54
C GLU A 56 -7.88 -21.03 25.82
N VAL A 57 -6.78 -21.72 25.49
CA VAL A 57 -5.52 -21.10 25.04
C VAL A 57 -5.01 -21.74 23.76
N LEU A 58 -4.45 -20.92 22.91
CA LEU A 58 -3.67 -21.29 21.74
C LEU A 58 -2.27 -20.67 21.85
N ASP A 59 -1.24 -21.51 21.89
CA ASP A 59 0.17 -21.12 21.73
C ASP A 59 0.69 -21.64 20.39
N LEU A 60 1.25 -20.74 19.60
CA LEU A 60 1.81 -21.04 18.29
C LEU A 60 3.25 -20.59 18.23
N HIS A 61 4.15 -21.49 17.84
CA HIS A 61 5.57 -21.22 17.69
C HIS A 61 6.02 -21.48 16.27
N THR A 62 6.59 -20.48 15.63
CA THR A 62 7.43 -20.63 14.44
C THR A 62 8.91 -20.62 14.86
N GLU A 63 9.84 -20.63 13.93
CA GLU A 63 11.25 -20.38 14.24
C GLU A 63 11.46 -18.97 14.81
N HIS A 64 10.73 -17.96 14.30
CA HIS A 64 10.94 -16.56 14.61
C HIS A 64 9.95 -15.96 15.62
N LEU A 65 8.77 -16.54 15.76
CA LEU A 65 7.67 -15.99 16.55
C LEU A 65 7.15 -16.96 17.61
N HIS A 66 6.65 -16.39 18.71
CA HIS A 66 5.74 -17.03 19.65
C HIS A 66 4.46 -16.17 19.72
N LEU A 67 3.34 -16.74 19.30
CA LEU A 67 2.02 -16.16 19.44
C LEU A 67 1.30 -16.85 20.58
N HIS A 68 0.76 -16.07 21.52
CA HIS A 68 -0.10 -16.50 22.59
C HIS A 68 -1.48 -15.88 22.44
N PHE A 69 -2.52 -16.69 22.52
CA PHE A 69 -3.89 -16.24 22.41
C PHE A 69 -4.82 -16.95 23.39
N GLU A 70 -5.37 -16.22 24.35
CA GLU A 70 -6.51 -16.67 25.14
C GLU A 70 -7.78 -16.50 24.31
N LYS A 71 -8.44 -17.63 23.99
CA LYS A 71 -9.56 -17.67 23.05
C LYS A 71 -10.70 -16.74 23.45
N GLY A 72 -11.20 -15.97 22.48
CA GLY A 72 -12.24 -14.96 22.64
C GLY A 72 -11.99 -13.75 21.76
N PRO A 73 -12.64 -12.62 22.02
CA PRO A 73 -12.36 -11.37 21.30
C PRO A 73 -10.89 -10.96 21.43
N PHE A 74 -10.31 -10.42 20.36
CA PHE A 74 -8.95 -9.90 20.40
C PHE A 74 -8.89 -8.68 21.32
N THR A 75 -8.09 -8.80 22.38
CA THR A 75 -7.81 -7.71 23.32
C THR A 75 -6.32 -7.73 23.68
N PRO A 76 -5.77 -6.61 24.20
CA PRO A 76 -4.36 -6.55 24.59
C PRO A 76 -3.92 -7.60 25.63
N ASP A 77 -4.83 -7.99 26.51
CA ASP A 77 -4.55 -8.96 27.56
C ASP A 77 -4.60 -10.40 27.04
N ARG A 78 -5.27 -10.66 25.93
CA ARG A 78 -5.52 -12.01 25.41
C ARG A 78 -4.62 -12.42 24.26
N LEU A 79 -4.16 -11.45 23.47
CA LEU A 79 -3.37 -11.72 22.27
C LEU A 79 -2.07 -10.93 22.27
N PHE A 80 -0.96 -11.67 22.27
CA PHE A 80 0.34 -11.09 22.07
C PHE A 80 1.21 -11.92 21.13
N ILE A 81 2.21 -11.30 20.51
CA ILE A 81 3.23 -11.96 19.70
C ILE A 81 4.60 -11.46 20.13
N GLU A 82 5.51 -12.40 20.41
CA GLU A 82 6.92 -12.13 20.72
C GLU A 82 7.82 -12.61 19.58
N LEU A 83 8.85 -11.81 19.28
CA LEU A 83 9.92 -12.23 18.39
C LEU A 83 10.96 -13.07 19.17
N LYS A 84 11.48 -14.11 18.51
CA LYS A 84 12.41 -15.08 19.10
C LYS A 84 13.83 -14.94 18.55
N GLY A 85 14.80 -15.43 19.33
CA GLY A 85 16.18 -15.60 18.89
C GLY A 85 16.81 -14.31 18.38
N GLN A 86 17.43 -14.38 17.21
CA GLN A 86 18.11 -13.23 16.57
C GLN A 86 17.16 -12.15 16.05
N TYR A 87 15.87 -12.44 15.93
CA TYR A 87 14.83 -11.49 15.49
C TYR A 87 14.34 -10.65 16.68
N ALA A 88 14.51 -11.11 17.92
CA ALA A 88 14.13 -10.39 19.10
C ALA A 88 14.97 -9.13 19.26
N VAL A 89 14.31 -8.00 19.48
CA VAL A 89 14.91 -6.72 19.88
C VAL A 89 14.25 -6.26 21.18
N TYR A 90 14.87 -5.28 21.87
CA TYR A 90 14.24 -4.74 23.07
C TYR A 90 12.86 -4.16 22.75
N GLY A 91 11.82 -4.63 23.48
CA GLY A 91 10.44 -4.23 23.24
C GLY A 91 9.75 -4.92 22.05
N SER A 92 10.29 -6.05 21.57
CA SER A 92 9.73 -6.80 20.44
C SER A 92 8.56 -7.73 20.81
N ARG A 93 7.84 -7.41 21.88
CA ARG A 93 6.52 -8.02 22.18
C ARG A 93 5.45 -7.04 21.77
N TRP A 94 4.54 -7.50 20.92
CA TRP A 94 3.33 -6.81 20.52
C TRP A 94 2.14 -7.35 21.29
N HIS A 95 1.32 -6.48 21.82
CA HIS A 95 -0.03 -6.80 22.26
C HIS A 95 -1.05 -6.27 21.27
N TYR A 96 -2.17 -6.96 21.14
CA TYR A 96 -3.23 -6.52 20.24
C TYR A 96 -3.63 -5.05 20.52
N GLY A 97 -3.61 -4.25 19.48
CA GLY A 97 -3.88 -2.82 19.55
C GLY A 97 -2.64 -1.92 19.67
N ASP A 98 -1.47 -2.48 20.02
CA ASP A 98 -0.23 -1.71 20.03
C ASP A 98 0.14 -1.23 18.63
N GLN A 99 0.55 0.02 18.52
CA GLN A 99 1.05 0.62 17.28
C GLN A 99 2.55 0.93 17.44
N PRO A 100 3.44 0.26 16.70
CA PRO A 100 4.86 0.55 16.75
C PRO A 100 5.16 1.87 16.05
N GLU A 101 6.17 2.60 16.55
CA GLU A 101 6.76 3.70 15.78
C GLU A 101 7.49 3.12 14.57
N THR A 102 6.95 3.37 13.38
CA THR A 102 7.51 2.87 12.12
C THR A 102 8.66 3.75 11.64
N LEU A 103 9.45 3.25 10.69
CA LEU A 103 10.47 4.04 9.99
C LEU A 103 9.86 5.00 8.96
N LYS A 104 8.53 5.06 8.96
CA LYS A 104 7.70 5.82 8.03
C LYS A 104 7.79 5.30 6.59
N GLY A 105 6.85 5.71 5.79
CA GLY A 105 6.76 5.40 4.38
C GLY A 105 7.02 6.63 3.53
N THR A 106 6.03 6.98 2.73
CA THR A 106 6.06 8.13 1.83
C THR A 106 4.81 8.98 2.04
N SER A 107 4.69 10.01 1.24
CA SER A 107 3.53 10.89 1.19
C SER A 107 2.88 10.77 -0.18
N ARG A 108 1.56 10.93 -0.24
CA ARG A 108 0.82 10.91 -1.50
C ARG A 108 1.04 12.14 -2.34
N THR A 109 1.19 13.29 -1.69
CA THR A 109 1.34 14.58 -2.34
C THR A 109 2.15 15.52 -1.46
N LEU A 110 2.81 16.48 -2.11
CA LEU A 110 3.45 17.61 -1.46
C LEU A 110 2.68 18.93 -1.75
N ASP A 111 1.47 18.83 -2.27
CA ASP A 111 0.63 20.00 -2.52
C ASP A 111 0.37 20.74 -1.21
N GLU A 112 0.49 22.08 -1.27
CA GLU A 112 0.30 22.99 -0.13
C GLU A 112 1.23 22.74 1.06
N VAL A 113 2.30 21.96 0.87
CA VAL A 113 3.31 21.72 1.92
C VAL A 113 4.30 22.88 1.94
N ASP A 114 4.43 23.51 3.11
CA ASP A 114 5.43 24.55 3.39
C ASP A 114 6.32 24.07 4.55
N GLY A 115 7.45 23.47 4.22
CA GLY A 115 8.39 22.91 5.16
C GLY A 115 8.24 21.41 5.36
N ALA A 116 8.35 20.95 6.61
CA ALA A 116 8.26 19.52 6.95
C ALA A 116 6.81 19.03 6.92
N MET A 117 6.62 17.80 6.48
CA MET A 117 5.33 17.11 6.58
C MET A 117 5.50 15.75 7.27
N GLU A 118 4.43 15.27 7.87
CA GLU A 118 4.39 13.92 8.42
C GLU A 118 4.24 12.88 7.30
N LEU A 119 5.10 11.85 7.34
CA LEU A 119 5.02 10.73 6.41
C LEU A 119 4.08 9.66 6.96
N GLU A 120 3.43 8.95 6.07
CA GLU A 120 2.57 7.81 6.41
C GLU A 120 3.39 6.66 7.03
N ASP A 121 2.74 5.82 7.83
CA ASP A 121 3.37 4.64 8.41
C ASP A 121 3.72 3.59 7.36
N GLY A 122 4.81 2.90 7.61
CA GLY A 122 5.30 1.79 6.78
C GLY A 122 5.31 0.48 7.56
N ILE A 123 5.76 -0.58 6.91
CA ILE A 123 5.83 -1.93 7.49
C ILE A 123 7.18 -2.25 8.16
N LEU A 124 8.03 -1.27 8.36
CA LEU A 124 9.33 -1.40 9.02
C LEU A 124 9.36 -0.56 10.29
N SER A 125 9.92 -1.10 11.37
CA SER A 125 10.08 -0.37 12.62
C SER A 125 11.37 -0.77 13.36
N LYS A 126 11.78 0.03 14.35
CA LYS A 126 12.87 -0.33 15.25
C LYS A 126 12.42 -1.29 16.36
N ALA A 127 11.12 -1.42 16.59
CA ALA A 127 10.56 -2.39 17.53
C ALA A 127 10.67 -3.84 17.01
N GLY A 128 11.07 -4.02 15.74
CA GLY A 128 11.26 -5.32 15.11
C GLY A 128 9.96 -5.91 14.54
N TYR A 129 8.83 -5.24 14.72
CA TYR A 129 7.56 -5.64 14.13
C TYR A 129 6.79 -4.44 13.57
N ALA A 130 5.89 -4.73 12.66
CA ALA A 130 4.91 -3.77 12.14
C ALA A 130 3.62 -4.49 11.78
N LEU A 131 2.58 -3.72 11.51
CA LEU A 131 1.24 -4.22 11.21
C LEU A 131 0.76 -3.65 9.88
N LEU A 132 0.07 -4.49 9.12
CA LEU A 132 -0.75 -4.08 8.00
C LEU A 132 -2.19 -4.39 8.35
N ASP A 133 -3.03 -3.36 8.47
CA ASP A 133 -4.46 -3.50 8.71
C ASP A 133 -5.21 -3.49 7.38
N ASP A 134 -5.75 -4.63 7.02
CA ASP A 134 -6.54 -4.83 5.81
C ASP A 134 -8.06 -4.89 6.08
N SER A 135 -8.47 -4.67 7.33
CA SER A 135 -9.87 -4.85 7.79
C SER A 135 -10.88 -4.00 7.01
N SER A 136 -10.49 -2.79 6.60
CA SER A 136 -11.35 -1.84 5.89
C SER A 136 -11.17 -1.84 4.37
N SER A 137 -10.24 -2.62 3.83
CA SER A 137 -9.97 -2.67 2.39
C SER A 137 -11.15 -3.29 1.62
N TYR A 138 -11.45 -2.75 0.45
CA TYR A 138 -12.42 -3.37 -0.46
C TYR A 138 -11.87 -4.68 -1.01
N LEU A 139 -12.76 -5.65 -1.20
CA LEU A 139 -12.46 -6.85 -1.97
C LEU A 139 -12.32 -6.49 -3.45
N TYR A 140 -11.40 -7.16 -4.12
CA TYR A 140 -11.16 -6.97 -5.55
C TYR A 140 -11.38 -8.27 -6.31
N ASP A 141 -12.09 -8.16 -7.40
CA ASP A 141 -12.30 -9.24 -8.36
C ASP A 141 -12.16 -8.69 -9.78
N VAL A 142 -11.48 -9.45 -10.64
CA VAL A 142 -11.14 -8.99 -12.01
C VAL A 142 -12.39 -8.71 -12.85
N GLU A 143 -13.48 -9.45 -12.61
CA GLU A 143 -14.72 -9.32 -13.41
C GLU A 143 -15.67 -8.27 -12.82
N SER A 144 -15.84 -8.27 -11.50
CA SER A 144 -16.79 -7.40 -10.80
C SER A 144 -16.19 -6.11 -10.22
N GLY A 145 -14.85 -6.00 -10.22
CA GLY A 145 -14.16 -4.83 -9.66
C GLY A 145 -14.14 -4.83 -8.13
N PHE A 146 -14.26 -3.64 -7.55
CA PHE A 146 -14.23 -3.46 -6.09
C PHE A 146 -15.60 -3.63 -5.47
N ARG A 147 -15.67 -4.37 -4.36
CA ARG A 147 -16.87 -4.52 -3.53
C ARG A 147 -16.55 -4.39 -2.05
N ALA A 148 -17.51 -3.93 -1.25
CA ALA A 148 -17.35 -3.88 0.19
C ALA A 148 -17.20 -5.29 0.79
N ARG A 149 -16.45 -5.40 1.89
CA ARG A 149 -16.39 -6.64 2.65
C ARG A 149 -17.77 -6.95 3.26
N PRO A 150 -18.18 -8.23 3.29
CA PRO A 150 -19.42 -8.63 3.94
C PRO A 150 -19.34 -8.49 5.48
N CYS A 151 -18.14 -8.59 6.04
CA CYS A 151 -17.87 -8.46 7.47
C CYS A 151 -16.72 -7.49 7.69
N PRO A 152 -16.93 -6.33 8.32
CA PRO A 152 -15.91 -5.32 8.59
C PRO A 152 -15.18 -5.59 9.91
N GLU A 153 -14.73 -6.82 10.16
CA GLU A 153 -14.07 -7.16 11.41
C GLU A 153 -12.54 -7.12 11.25
N VAL A 154 -11.80 -7.82 12.10
CA VAL A 154 -10.35 -7.72 12.12
C VAL A 154 -9.72 -8.58 11.03
N ASP A 155 -8.81 -8.01 10.23
CA ASP A 155 -7.92 -8.70 9.29
C ASP A 155 -6.56 -8.01 9.30
N LEU A 156 -5.68 -8.46 10.18
CA LEU A 156 -4.36 -7.88 10.41
C LEU A 156 -3.26 -8.82 9.93
N TYR A 157 -2.19 -8.23 9.41
CA TYR A 157 -0.96 -8.95 9.11
C TYR A 157 0.14 -8.44 10.02
N PHE A 158 0.67 -9.33 10.85
CA PHE A 158 1.79 -9.06 11.75
C PHE A 158 3.10 -9.44 11.07
N PHE A 159 3.98 -8.46 10.87
CA PHE A 159 5.32 -8.61 10.30
C PHE A 159 6.36 -8.58 11.41
N GLY A 160 6.88 -9.73 11.82
CA GLY A 160 7.85 -9.87 12.90
C GLY A 160 9.25 -10.23 12.41
N TYR A 161 9.90 -9.32 11.70
CA TYR A 161 11.17 -9.55 11.02
C TYR A 161 12.41 -9.05 11.79
N GLY A 162 12.21 -8.52 13.00
CA GLY A 162 13.33 -7.95 13.75
C GLY A 162 14.02 -6.83 12.96
N ARG A 163 15.27 -7.06 12.58
CA ARG A 163 16.05 -6.14 11.73
C ARG A 163 16.25 -6.63 10.31
N ASP A 164 15.64 -7.72 9.94
CA ASP A 164 15.62 -8.18 8.54
C ASP A 164 14.61 -7.38 7.70
N TYR A 165 14.95 -6.12 7.47
CA TYR A 165 14.10 -5.19 6.70
C TYR A 165 13.91 -5.62 5.25
N LEU A 166 14.91 -6.29 4.65
CA LEU A 166 14.80 -6.78 3.27
C LEU A 166 13.86 -7.98 3.18
N GLY A 167 13.89 -8.90 4.15
CA GLY A 167 12.94 -10.00 4.26
C GLY A 167 11.52 -9.48 4.41
N ALA A 168 11.30 -8.51 5.30
CA ALA A 168 10.00 -7.87 5.48
C ALA A 168 9.45 -7.25 4.19
N LEU A 169 10.28 -6.49 3.45
CA LEU A 169 9.88 -5.87 2.18
C LEU A 169 9.60 -6.92 1.10
N LYS A 170 10.39 -7.97 1.02
CA LYS A 170 10.19 -9.06 0.06
C LYS A 170 8.83 -9.73 0.26
N ASP A 171 8.52 -10.07 1.50
CA ASP A 171 7.27 -10.74 1.84
C ASP A 171 6.07 -9.79 1.76
N PHE A 172 6.26 -8.51 2.08
CA PHE A 172 5.26 -7.47 1.82
C PHE A 172 4.91 -7.38 0.33
N TYR A 173 5.90 -7.33 -0.56
CA TYR A 173 5.63 -7.29 -2.00
C TYR A 173 5.08 -8.61 -2.55
N HIS A 174 5.39 -9.75 -1.92
CA HIS A 174 4.74 -11.01 -2.27
C HIS A 174 3.26 -10.99 -1.89
N LEU A 175 2.92 -10.43 -0.73
CA LEU A 175 1.57 -10.30 -0.21
C LEU A 175 0.73 -9.29 -1.02
N THR A 176 1.29 -8.09 -1.30
CA THR A 176 0.54 -6.95 -1.84
C THR A 176 0.71 -6.75 -3.34
N GLY A 177 1.60 -7.50 -3.98
CA GLY A 177 2.01 -7.29 -5.35
C GLY A 177 3.24 -6.39 -5.46
N GLN A 178 4.00 -6.59 -6.52
CA GLN A 178 5.21 -5.79 -6.75
C GLN A 178 4.87 -4.43 -7.35
N PRO A 179 5.59 -3.37 -6.96
CA PRO A 179 5.45 -2.08 -7.62
C PRO A 179 5.86 -2.21 -9.09
N PRO A 180 5.18 -1.53 -10.02
CA PRO A 180 5.55 -1.55 -11.43
C PRO A 180 6.92 -0.91 -11.63
N LEU A 181 7.70 -1.46 -12.56
CA LEU A 181 8.94 -0.83 -12.96
C LEU A 181 8.62 0.45 -13.73
N LEU A 182 8.98 1.59 -13.15
CA LEU A 182 8.73 2.88 -13.78
C LEU A 182 9.60 3.05 -15.04
N PRO A 183 9.06 3.66 -16.11
CA PRO A 183 9.86 4.04 -17.26
C PRO A 183 10.90 5.09 -16.85
N ARG A 184 12.10 5.00 -17.45
CA ARG A 184 13.25 5.83 -17.04
C ARG A 184 12.97 7.33 -17.09
N TYR A 185 12.18 7.80 -18.05
CA TYR A 185 11.82 9.21 -18.17
C TYR A 185 11.02 9.74 -16.97
N ALA A 186 10.25 8.89 -16.29
CA ALA A 186 9.49 9.28 -15.10
C ALA A 186 10.39 9.74 -13.93
N LEU A 187 11.65 9.30 -13.92
CA LEU A 187 12.66 9.68 -12.92
C LEU A 187 13.50 10.89 -13.36
N GLY A 188 13.22 11.45 -14.53
CA GLY A 188 13.94 12.60 -15.07
C GLY A 188 13.35 13.94 -14.61
N ASN A 189 13.82 15.01 -15.22
CA ASN A 189 13.36 16.36 -14.93
C ASN A 189 12.03 16.63 -15.66
N TRP A 190 11.01 16.98 -14.89
CA TRP A 190 9.69 17.35 -15.39
C TRP A 190 9.53 18.87 -15.34
N TRP A 191 8.99 19.45 -16.42
CA TRP A 191 8.61 20.83 -16.45
C TRP A 191 7.11 20.97 -16.68
N SER A 192 6.46 21.79 -15.87
CA SER A 192 5.05 22.12 -15.97
C SER A 192 4.85 23.59 -15.59
N ARG A 193 3.91 24.26 -16.24
CA ARG A 193 3.47 25.58 -15.87
C ARG A 193 2.01 25.79 -16.24
N TYR A 194 1.24 26.30 -15.30
CA TYR A 194 -0.10 26.79 -15.55
C TYR A 194 -0.05 28.09 -16.38
N TRP A 195 -0.22 27.97 -17.68
CA TRP A 195 -0.18 29.08 -18.63
C TRP A 195 -0.89 28.69 -19.93
N PRO A 196 -1.69 29.60 -20.56
CA PRO A 196 -2.40 29.31 -21.81
C PRO A 196 -1.47 29.42 -23.04
N TYR A 197 -0.51 28.52 -23.14
CA TYR A 197 0.42 28.45 -24.26
C TYR A 197 -0.30 28.15 -25.57
N THR A 198 0.06 28.88 -26.62
CA THR A 198 -0.13 28.42 -28.00
C THR A 198 0.85 27.28 -28.30
N SER A 199 0.55 26.45 -29.31
CA SER A 199 1.48 25.39 -29.75
C SER A 199 2.85 25.95 -30.11
N GLN A 200 2.93 27.12 -30.74
CA GLN A 200 4.21 27.73 -31.12
C GLN A 200 5.01 28.23 -29.91
N GLU A 201 4.38 28.95 -28.99
CA GLU A 201 5.05 29.41 -27.76
C GLU A 201 5.58 28.27 -26.93
N TYR A 202 4.85 27.17 -26.88
CA TYR A 202 5.28 25.99 -26.13
C TYR A 202 6.49 25.31 -26.80
N THR A 203 6.46 25.13 -28.11
CA THR A 203 7.58 24.56 -28.88
C THR A 203 8.83 25.46 -28.76
N ASP A 204 8.68 26.78 -28.93
CA ASP A 204 9.79 27.74 -28.79
C ASP A 204 10.41 27.68 -27.39
N LEU A 205 9.59 27.46 -26.36
CA LEU A 205 10.09 27.28 -24.99
C LEU A 205 10.87 25.98 -24.81
N MET A 206 10.43 24.88 -25.40
CA MET A 206 11.17 23.61 -25.35
C MET A 206 12.50 23.71 -26.09
N ASP A 207 12.51 24.37 -27.24
CA ASP A 207 13.75 24.63 -27.99
C ASP A 207 14.71 25.52 -27.20
N ARG A 208 14.21 26.48 -26.45
CA ARG A 208 15.01 27.31 -25.56
C ARG A 208 15.65 26.50 -24.43
N PHE A 209 14.91 25.63 -23.75
CA PHE A 209 15.47 24.71 -22.73
C PHE A 209 16.61 23.87 -23.31
N LYS A 210 16.42 23.33 -24.52
CA LYS A 210 17.43 22.58 -25.23
C LYS A 210 18.66 23.41 -25.57
N ALA A 211 18.48 24.65 -26.08
CA ALA A 211 19.56 25.55 -26.43
C ALA A 211 20.38 26.01 -25.22
N GLU A 212 19.73 26.17 -24.06
CA GLU A 212 20.36 26.56 -22.80
C GLU A 212 20.96 25.34 -22.03
N GLY A 213 20.88 24.14 -22.61
CA GLY A 213 21.43 22.91 -22.00
C GLY A 213 20.68 22.41 -20.77
N VAL A 214 19.42 22.80 -20.59
CA VAL A 214 18.57 22.30 -19.51
C VAL A 214 17.90 21.00 -19.95
N PRO A 215 18.30 19.82 -19.39
CA PRO A 215 17.72 18.57 -19.80
C PRO A 215 16.31 18.42 -19.25
N LEU A 216 15.35 18.10 -20.11
CA LEU A 216 13.99 17.72 -19.75
C LEU A 216 13.73 16.29 -20.18
N ALA A 217 13.10 15.51 -19.31
CA ALA A 217 12.59 14.17 -19.63
C ALA A 217 11.11 14.21 -20.01
N VAL A 218 10.36 15.15 -19.41
CA VAL A 218 8.94 15.32 -19.64
C VAL A 218 8.60 16.81 -19.65
N SER A 219 7.81 17.23 -20.63
CA SER A 219 7.18 18.52 -20.65
C SER A 219 5.66 18.34 -20.58
N VAL A 220 5.04 19.02 -19.63
CA VAL A 220 3.61 18.89 -19.34
C VAL A 220 2.86 20.08 -19.96
N ILE A 221 1.88 19.79 -20.83
CA ILE A 221 0.88 20.76 -21.22
C ILE A 221 -0.18 20.78 -20.10
N ASP A 222 -0.17 21.85 -19.31
CA ASP A 222 -1.06 22.03 -18.18
C ASP A 222 -2.44 22.53 -18.64
N MET A 223 -3.09 23.41 -17.91
CA MET A 223 -4.42 23.95 -18.25
C MET A 223 -4.46 24.64 -19.62
N ASP A 224 -5.66 24.90 -20.09
CA ASP A 224 -6.03 25.60 -21.32
C ASP A 224 -5.69 24.90 -22.65
N TRP A 225 -4.93 23.78 -22.64
CA TRP A 225 -4.79 22.92 -23.82
C TRP A 225 -6.15 22.34 -24.26
N HIS A 226 -7.06 22.19 -23.31
CA HIS A 226 -8.46 21.79 -23.52
C HIS A 226 -9.41 22.98 -23.29
N LYS A 227 -10.65 22.81 -23.68
CA LYS A 227 -11.69 23.83 -23.47
C LYS A 227 -12.06 23.90 -21.99
N THR A 228 -11.74 25.02 -21.34
CA THR A 228 -12.06 25.32 -19.94
C THR A 228 -13.34 26.14 -19.80
N ALA A 229 -13.64 27.03 -20.77
CA ALA A 229 -14.87 27.80 -20.80
C ALA A 229 -16.02 26.96 -21.41
N ILE A 230 -16.75 26.28 -20.54
CA ILE A 230 -17.88 25.40 -20.90
C ILE A 230 -19.16 25.81 -20.16
N PRO A 231 -20.37 25.51 -20.71
CA PRO A 231 -21.60 25.71 -19.98
C PRO A 231 -21.61 24.97 -18.63
N ALA A 232 -22.07 25.65 -17.58
CA ALA A 232 -22.07 25.13 -16.20
C ALA A 232 -22.74 23.75 -16.02
N ARG A 233 -23.69 23.39 -16.91
CA ARG A 233 -24.34 22.07 -16.91
C ARG A 233 -23.38 20.91 -17.17
N PHE A 234 -22.17 21.17 -17.72
CA PHE A 234 -21.13 20.19 -17.99
C PHE A 234 -19.99 20.21 -16.95
N GLY A 235 -20.13 20.99 -15.88
CA GLY A 235 -19.13 21.11 -14.82
C GLY A 235 -18.27 22.37 -14.94
N SER A 236 -17.10 22.34 -14.31
CA SER A 236 -16.19 23.48 -14.19
C SER A 236 -15.19 23.63 -15.35
N GLY A 237 -15.10 22.67 -16.25
CA GLY A 237 -14.08 22.62 -17.30
C GLY A 237 -12.72 22.04 -16.89
N TRP A 238 -12.49 21.78 -15.61
CA TRP A 238 -11.21 21.22 -15.11
C TRP A 238 -10.88 19.82 -15.60
N THR A 239 -11.88 19.01 -15.89
CA THR A 239 -11.73 17.62 -16.30
C THR A 239 -12.02 17.39 -17.79
N GLY A 240 -11.97 18.44 -18.59
CA GLY A 240 -12.24 18.37 -20.03
C GLY A 240 -11.06 17.80 -20.82
N TYR A 241 -11.38 17.00 -21.87
CA TYR A 241 -10.39 16.41 -22.78
C TYR A 241 -10.62 16.85 -24.23
N SER A 242 -11.37 17.92 -24.46
CA SER A 242 -11.61 18.49 -25.79
C SER A 242 -10.58 19.55 -26.11
N TRP A 243 -9.72 19.30 -27.10
CA TRP A 243 -8.67 20.22 -27.49
C TRP A 243 -9.17 21.65 -27.71
N ASN A 244 -8.47 22.61 -27.13
CA ASN A 244 -8.65 24.03 -27.42
C ASN A 244 -7.92 24.39 -28.71
N ARG A 245 -8.65 24.39 -29.82
CA ARG A 245 -8.09 24.62 -31.15
C ARG A 245 -7.71 26.09 -31.42
N ASP A 246 -8.10 26.99 -30.56
CA ASP A 246 -7.66 28.37 -30.63
C ASP A 246 -6.19 28.53 -30.20
N LEU A 247 -5.76 27.72 -29.24
CA LEU A 247 -4.37 27.67 -28.78
C LEU A 247 -3.55 26.59 -29.50
N ILE A 248 -4.14 25.44 -29.77
CA ILE A 248 -3.50 24.28 -30.40
C ILE A 248 -4.33 23.86 -31.62
N PRO A 249 -4.14 24.55 -32.77
CA PRO A 249 -4.96 24.30 -33.97
C PRO A 249 -4.86 22.87 -34.50
N ASP A 250 -3.65 22.31 -34.51
CA ASP A 250 -3.36 20.93 -34.91
C ASP A 250 -2.65 20.16 -33.78
N PRO A 251 -3.43 19.50 -32.90
CA PRO A 251 -2.82 18.73 -31.81
C PRO A 251 -1.94 17.57 -32.28
N ALA A 252 -2.25 16.95 -33.42
CA ALA A 252 -1.48 15.84 -33.92
C ALA A 252 -0.07 16.30 -34.35
N ALA A 253 0.00 17.37 -35.15
CA ALA A 253 1.28 17.98 -35.53
C ALA A 253 2.06 18.45 -34.30
N PHE A 254 1.38 19.10 -33.33
CA PHE A 254 2.01 19.56 -32.08
C PHE A 254 2.62 18.45 -31.23
N LEU A 255 1.96 17.30 -31.13
CA LEU A 255 2.44 16.16 -30.33
C LEU A 255 3.55 15.34 -31.03
N HIS A 256 3.69 15.49 -32.35
CA HIS A 256 4.71 14.79 -33.14
C HIS A 256 5.96 15.64 -33.42
N GLY A 257 5.91 16.93 -33.17
CA GLY A 257 7.06 17.85 -33.35
C GLY A 257 7.95 17.83 -32.14
#